data_8f1e7344682174216fb839d96a953083
#
_entry.id   8f1e7344682174216fb839d96a953083
#
_cell.length_a   1.000
_cell.length_b   1.000
_cell.length_c   1.000
_cell.angle_alpha   90.00
_cell.angle_beta   90.00
_cell.angle_gamma   90.00
#
_symmetry.space_group_name_H-M   'P 1'
#
loop_
_entity.id
_entity.type
_entity.pdbx_description
1 polymer ?
#
loop_
_entity_poly.entity_id
_entity_poly.type
_entity_poly.pdbx_seq_one_letter_code
_entity_poly.pdbx_strand_id
1 'polypeptide(L)'
;VSFDIPSGTPLGQIRRAPENFVSRSDIAFINRASDMDRRGFFKKAFATAVASSAAGAVLATPRFGMAAQGDPAILNLPEHSKGLGQPVATMPYGMPSQYEKNLQRRESPGLTRVGGSSVSFCPLQGLFGIITPSGLHFERHHQGWWDIDPTQHRLMINGLVKRQMVFTVDELMRMESVSRVHFIECGANSGMEWANVAVPTVQYTHGMLSCSEFTGVPLIKVLEYCGVDLTKGRFILAEGADGSSMTRTVPMELVESGEVLLAYGQNGEMLRPENGYPLRLVVPGVQGVSWVKYLRRIEVGDKPYGTKDEAIHYVDLMPDGTHRQYTSIQECKSVITTPSGGQQLLGPGFYNITGLAWSGRGKITAVDVSTDGGKSWKTAKLQGPVHDKSLTRFNLPWVWDGKGEALLQSRAVDSTGYVQPSYRTLRERRDDKSIYHNNAIQSWRVDAAGEVHNVHVG
;
A
#
# COMPACT_ATOMS: atom_id res chain seq x y z
N VAL A 1 14.42 -22.79 -9.41
CA VAL A 1 13.64 -22.85 -10.66
C VAL A 1 14.24 -21.80 -11.57
N SER A 2 14.89 -22.21 -12.66
CA SER A 2 15.37 -21.30 -13.70
C SER A 2 14.14 -20.69 -14.43
N PHE A 3 14.21 -19.41 -14.74
CA PHE A 3 13.25 -18.77 -15.64
C PHE A 3 13.70 -19.07 -17.08
N ASP A 4 13.38 -20.27 -17.56
CA ASP A 4 13.68 -20.59 -18.95
C ASP A 4 12.56 -20.04 -19.85
N ILE A 5 12.83 -18.90 -20.47
CA ILE A 5 12.00 -18.40 -21.57
C ILE A 5 12.20 -19.37 -22.73
N PRO A 6 11.15 -20.02 -23.26
CA PRO A 6 11.30 -20.91 -24.39
C PRO A 6 12.00 -20.20 -25.55
N SER A 7 13.04 -20.82 -26.09
CA SER A 7 13.85 -20.25 -27.22
C SER A 7 12.91 -19.85 -28.36
N GLY A 8 13.07 -18.64 -28.87
CA GLY A 8 12.27 -18.12 -29.98
C GLY A 8 10.93 -17.52 -29.57
N THR A 9 10.53 -17.53 -28.27
CA THR A 9 9.36 -16.84 -27.80
C THR A 9 9.61 -15.33 -27.75
N PRO A 10 8.84 -14.49 -28.46
CA PRO A 10 9.00 -13.04 -28.38
C PRO A 10 8.69 -12.52 -26.97
N LEU A 11 9.44 -11.53 -26.52
CA LEU A 11 9.13 -10.83 -25.27
C LEU A 11 7.88 -9.97 -25.46
N GLY A 12 6.87 -10.17 -24.62
CA GLY A 12 5.65 -9.38 -24.64
C GLY A 12 5.90 -7.94 -24.17
N GLN A 13 5.16 -7.00 -24.73
CA GLN A 13 5.20 -5.60 -24.36
C GLN A 13 3.92 -5.22 -23.64
N ILE A 14 4.05 -4.43 -22.57
CA ILE A 14 2.91 -3.93 -21.78
C ILE A 14 2.86 -2.41 -21.91
N ARG A 15 1.72 -1.89 -22.36
CA ARG A 15 1.42 -0.46 -22.27
C ARG A 15 1.01 -0.14 -20.82
N ARG A 16 1.63 0.89 -20.26
CA ARG A 16 1.30 1.36 -18.89
C ARG A 16 -0.16 1.84 -18.82
N ALA A 17 -0.76 1.73 -17.65
CA ALA A 17 -2.07 2.31 -17.39
C ALA A 17 -2.04 3.84 -17.57
N PRO A 18 -3.16 4.47 -17.98
CA PRO A 18 -3.25 5.93 -18.08
C PRO A 18 -2.91 6.60 -16.74
N GLU A 19 -2.10 7.65 -16.80
CA GLU A 19 -1.56 8.32 -15.61
C GLU A 19 -2.60 9.11 -14.81
N ASN A 20 -3.63 9.62 -15.50
CA ASN A 20 -4.69 10.43 -14.93
C ASN A 20 -6.03 9.74 -15.16
N PHE A 21 -6.37 8.82 -14.30
CA PHE A 21 -7.66 8.16 -14.35
C PHE A 21 -8.81 9.12 -14.02
N VAL A 22 -8.57 10.04 -13.09
CA VAL A 22 -9.51 11.11 -12.75
C VAL A 22 -8.79 12.44 -12.90
N SER A 23 -9.30 13.34 -13.75
CA SER A 23 -8.71 14.66 -13.94
C SER A 23 -8.94 15.56 -12.72
N ARG A 24 -8.10 16.59 -12.53
CA ARG A 24 -8.32 17.58 -11.45
C ARG A 24 -9.65 18.31 -11.56
N SER A 25 -10.16 18.52 -12.78
CA SER A 25 -11.48 19.10 -13.03
C SER A 25 -12.59 18.16 -12.57
N ASP A 26 -12.44 16.85 -12.80
CA ASP A 26 -13.40 15.86 -12.36
C ASP A 26 -13.40 15.71 -10.85
N ILE A 27 -12.23 15.80 -10.19
CA ILE A 27 -12.10 15.86 -8.73
C ILE A 27 -12.87 17.08 -8.19
N ALA A 28 -12.74 18.25 -8.81
CA ALA A 28 -13.44 19.46 -8.41
C ALA A 28 -14.97 19.32 -8.59
N PHE A 29 -15.41 18.69 -9.67
CA PHE A 29 -16.82 18.38 -9.92
C PHE A 29 -17.38 17.39 -8.89
N ILE A 30 -16.65 16.34 -8.62
CA ILE A 30 -16.98 15.30 -7.63
C ILE A 30 -17.13 15.92 -6.23
N ASN A 31 -16.24 16.82 -5.85
CA ASN A 31 -16.28 17.48 -4.54
C ASN A 31 -17.47 18.47 -4.41
N ARG A 32 -17.98 19.04 -5.52
CA ARG A 32 -19.16 19.90 -5.53
C ARG A 32 -20.48 19.14 -5.49
N ALA A 33 -20.49 17.89 -5.92
CA ALA A 33 -21.67 17.02 -5.95
C ALA A 33 -22.01 16.39 -4.59
N SER A 34 -21.76 17.11 -3.49
CA SER A 34 -21.76 16.63 -2.10
C SER A 34 -23.12 16.18 -1.53
N ASP A 35 -24.21 16.30 -2.27
CA ASP A 35 -25.56 15.90 -1.82
C ASP A 35 -26.02 14.54 -2.33
N MET A 36 -25.11 13.79 -2.96
CA MET A 36 -25.44 12.47 -3.51
C MET A 36 -24.97 11.35 -2.59
N ASP A 37 -25.85 10.34 -2.45
CA ASP A 37 -25.51 9.06 -1.82
C ASP A 37 -24.16 8.54 -2.34
N ARG A 38 -23.28 8.11 -1.43
CA ARG A 38 -21.92 7.61 -1.75
C ARG A 38 -21.91 6.60 -2.89
N ARG A 39 -22.90 5.71 -2.99
CA ARG A 39 -23.02 4.69 -4.04
C ARG A 39 -23.40 5.28 -5.40
N GLY A 40 -24.31 6.24 -5.43
CA GLY A 40 -24.73 6.94 -6.64
C GLY A 40 -23.63 7.87 -7.18
N PHE A 41 -22.82 8.43 -6.27
CA PHE A 41 -21.69 9.28 -6.56
C PHE A 41 -20.59 8.55 -7.35
N PHE A 42 -20.13 7.41 -6.86
CA PHE A 42 -19.08 6.64 -7.54
C PHE A 42 -19.54 6.11 -8.92
N LYS A 43 -20.79 5.69 -9.05
CA LYS A 43 -21.33 5.27 -10.36
C LYS A 43 -21.35 6.38 -11.40
N LYS A 44 -21.67 7.62 -11.01
CA LYS A 44 -21.70 8.78 -11.95
C LYS A 44 -20.30 9.32 -12.25
N ALA A 45 -19.41 9.37 -11.27
CA ALA A 45 -18.02 9.77 -11.47
C ALA A 45 -17.31 8.82 -12.43
N PHE A 46 -17.61 7.53 -12.34
CA PHE A 46 -17.06 6.50 -13.20
C PHE A 46 -17.55 6.65 -14.66
N ALA A 47 -18.84 6.88 -14.86
CA ALA A 47 -19.43 7.07 -16.18
C ALA A 47 -18.85 8.30 -16.90
N THR A 48 -18.56 9.38 -16.16
CA THR A 48 -17.99 10.61 -16.72
C THR A 48 -16.51 10.44 -17.07
N ALA A 49 -15.73 9.71 -16.25
CA ALA A 49 -14.32 9.47 -16.51
C ALA A 49 -14.08 8.55 -17.73
N VAL A 50 -14.93 7.56 -17.92
CA VAL A 50 -14.88 6.68 -19.12
C VAL A 50 -15.22 7.46 -20.40
N ALA A 51 -16.16 8.41 -20.32
CA ALA A 51 -16.54 9.22 -21.48
C ALA A 51 -15.48 10.24 -21.90
N SER A 52 -14.69 10.77 -20.95
CA SER A 52 -13.63 11.73 -21.25
C SER A 52 -12.32 11.10 -21.72
N SER A 53 -12.06 9.84 -21.41
CA SER A 53 -10.88 9.12 -21.87
C SER A 53 -10.94 8.69 -23.35
N ALA A 54 -12.16 8.64 -23.94
CA ALA A 54 -12.34 8.27 -25.34
C ALA A 54 -12.01 9.38 -26.35
N ALA A 55 -11.85 10.63 -25.89
CA ALA A 55 -11.70 11.79 -26.78
C ALA A 55 -10.25 12.28 -27.01
N GLY A 56 -9.24 11.60 -26.49
CA GLY A 56 -7.84 12.08 -26.49
C GLY A 56 -6.77 11.15 -27.05
N ALA A 57 -7.12 10.03 -27.67
CA ALA A 57 -6.12 9.14 -28.27
C ALA A 57 -5.67 9.64 -29.64
N VAL A 58 -4.79 10.61 -29.68
CA VAL A 58 -3.94 10.84 -30.85
C VAL A 58 -2.97 9.66 -30.93
N LEU A 59 -3.16 8.85 -31.95
CA LEU A 59 -2.33 7.70 -32.31
C LEU A 59 -0.89 8.15 -32.57
N ALA A 60 -0.06 8.18 -31.54
CA ALA A 60 1.38 8.04 -31.75
C ALA A 60 1.63 6.55 -31.99
N THR A 61 1.78 6.16 -33.24
CA THR A 61 2.24 4.82 -33.62
C THR A 61 3.55 4.53 -32.89
N PRO A 62 3.62 3.50 -32.04
CA PRO A 62 4.89 3.11 -31.49
C PRO A 62 5.74 2.57 -32.63
N ARG A 63 6.87 3.20 -32.90
CA ARG A 63 7.90 2.58 -33.72
C ARG A 63 8.44 1.40 -32.93
N PHE A 64 8.09 0.21 -33.37
CA PHE A 64 8.67 -1.03 -32.85
C PHE A 64 10.19 -0.97 -33.03
N GLY A 65 10.91 -0.87 -31.93
CA GLY A 65 12.31 -1.19 -31.90
C GLY A 65 12.45 -2.68 -32.08
N MET A 66 12.61 -3.13 -33.30
CA MET A 66 13.20 -4.44 -33.55
C MET A 66 14.56 -4.43 -32.88
N ALA A 67 14.84 -5.43 -32.05
CA ALA A 67 16.22 -5.66 -31.62
C ALA A 67 17.08 -5.78 -32.90
N ALA A 68 17.77 -4.72 -33.25
CA ALA A 68 18.54 -4.66 -34.44
C ALA A 68 19.65 -5.71 -34.33
N GLN A 69 19.72 -6.62 -35.28
CA GLN A 69 20.92 -7.41 -35.48
C GLN A 69 22.08 -6.44 -35.61
N GLY A 70 23.04 -6.49 -34.65
CA GLY A 70 24.29 -5.74 -34.57
C GLY A 70 24.29 -4.42 -35.33
N ASP A 71 24.02 -3.34 -34.61
CA ASP A 71 23.91 -2.01 -35.21
C ASP A 71 25.23 -1.63 -35.95
N PRO A 72 25.24 -1.52 -37.27
CA PRO A 72 26.38 -0.98 -38.00
C PRO A 72 26.56 0.53 -37.74
N ALA A 73 25.65 1.18 -37.01
CA ALA A 73 25.66 2.61 -36.69
C ALA A 73 26.36 2.95 -35.37
N ILE A 74 27.39 2.19 -34.97
CA ILE A 74 28.40 2.64 -33.98
C ILE A 74 28.92 4.05 -34.30
N LEU A 75 28.84 4.50 -35.58
CA LEU A 75 29.18 5.84 -36.00
C LEU A 75 28.09 6.89 -35.69
N ASN A 76 26.88 6.48 -35.37
CA ASN A 76 25.75 7.39 -35.10
C ASN A 76 25.41 7.40 -33.59
N LEU A 77 26.38 7.79 -32.78
CA LEU A 77 26.22 7.87 -31.34
C LEU A 77 25.10 8.88 -30.96
N PRO A 78 24.26 8.54 -29.97
CA PRO A 78 23.29 9.48 -29.44
C PRO A 78 23.99 10.67 -28.77
N GLU A 79 23.28 11.80 -28.62
CA GLU A 79 23.86 13.04 -28.10
C GLU A 79 24.50 12.88 -26.71
N HIS A 80 23.88 12.09 -25.83
CA HIS A 80 24.43 11.82 -24.49
C HIS A 80 25.77 11.06 -24.49
N SER A 81 26.19 10.48 -25.62
CA SER A 81 27.49 9.81 -25.80
C SER A 81 28.55 10.70 -26.45
N LYS A 82 28.19 11.92 -26.87
CA LYS A 82 29.09 12.85 -27.60
C LYS A 82 29.66 13.97 -26.72
N GLY A 83 29.16 14.14 -25.52
CA GLY A 83 29.56 15.25 -24.65
C GLY A 83 29.53 14.90 -23.17
N LEU A 84 29.89 15.88 -22.36
CA LEU A 84 29.83 15.77 -20.90
C LEU A 84 28.39 15.88 -20.41
N GLY A 85 28.06 15.09 -19.37
CA GLY A 85 26.77 15.21 -18.65
C GLY A 85 26.73 16.44 -17.72
N GLN A 86 25.74 16.45 -16.86
CA GLN A 86 25.56 17.51 -15.86
C GLN A 86 26.67 17.48 -14.79
N PRO A 87 27.07 18.64 -14.24
CA PRO A 87 28.04 18.70 -13.15
C PRO A 87 27.57 17.90 -11.93
N VAL A 88 28.52 17.34 -11.20
CA VAL A 88 28.27 16.67 -9.91
C VAL A 88 27.65 17.68 -8.93
N ALA A 89 26.71 17.20 -8.10
CA ALA A 89 26.02 17.99 -7.10
C ALA A 89 25.12 19.13 -7.62
N THR A 90 24.69 19.07 -8.89
CA THR A 90 23.65 19.97 -9.41
C THR A 90 22.32 19.83 -8.63
N MET A 91 22.06 18.63 -8.08
CA MET A 91 20.93 18.35 -7.19
C MET A 91 21.46 17.70 -5.91
N PRO A 92 21.61 18.46 -4.82
CA PRO A 92 22.16 17.94 -3.56
C PRO A 92 21.31 16.86 -2.90
N TYR A 93 20.00 16.86 -3.14
CA TYR A 93 19.12 15.72 -2.86
C TYR A 93 18.61 15.17 -4.21
N GLY A 94 19.01 13.93 -4.52
CA GLY A 94 18.71 13.32 -5.82
C GLY A 94 17.23 13.20 -6.10
N MET A 95 16.86 13.36 -7.36
CA MET A 95 15.49 13.25 -7.85
C MET A 95 15.39 12.09 -8.85
N PRO A 96 14.22 11.44 -8.97
CA PRO A 96 13.97 10.49 -10.05
C PRO A 96 14.23 11.11 -11.43
N SER A 97 14.59 10.28 -12.41
CA SER A 97 14.73 10.74 -13.79
C SER A 97 13.48 11.48 -14.26
N GLN A 98 13.65 12.54 -15.05
CA GLN A 98 12.55 13.27 -15.69
C GLN A 98 11.64 12.37 -16.54
N TYR A 99 12.14 11.25 -17.02
CA TYR A 99 11.37 10.26 -17.79
C TYR A 99 10.47 9.39 -16.91
N GLU A 100 10.68 9.38 -15.57
CA GLU A 100 9.87 8.68 -14.59
C GLU A 100 8.95 9.65 -13.78
N LYS A 101 8.80 10.91 -14.25
CA LYS A 101 7.95 11.92 -13.60
C LYS A 101 6.49 11.51 -13.43
N ASN A 102 6.05 10.52 -14.18
CA ASN A 102 4.68 10.01 -14.18
C ASN A 102 4.44 8.95 -13.11
N LEU A 103 5.51 8.42 -12.50
CA LEU A 103 5.41 7.56 -11.34
C LEU A 103 5.12 8.41 -10.10
N GLN A 104 3.85 8.53 -9.76
CA GLN A 104 3.35 9.43 -8.71
C GLN A 104 2.29 8.78 -7.85
N ARG A 105 2.17 9.26 -6.60
CA ARG A 105 0.97 9.01 -5.80
C ARG A 105 -0.23 9.65 -6.48
N ARG A 106 -1.39 8.98 -6.38
CA ARG A 106 -2.66 9.50 -6.91
C ARG A 106 -3.61 9.78 -5.78
N GLU A 107 -4.21 10.96 -5.77
CA GLU A 107 -5.22 11.33 -4.80
C GLU A 107 -6.53 10.61 -5.06
N SER A 108 -7.26 10.29 -3.99
CA SER A 108 -8.64 9.85 -4.10
C SER A 108 -9.56 11.06 -4.19
N PRO A 109 -10.36 11.15 -5.24
CA PRO A 109 -11.36 12.20 -5.33
C PRO A 109 -12.44 11.99 -4.25
N GLY A 110 -12.65 13.01 -3.44
CA GLY A 110 -13.87 13.15 -2.65
C GLY A 110 -14.11 12.20 -1.49
N LEU A 111 -13.08 11.62 -0.85
CA LEU A 111 -13.29 10.76 0.30
C LEU A 111 -13.75 11.50 1.57
N THR A 112 -13.57 12.80 1.65
CA THR A 112 -14.00 13.56 2.83
C THR A 112 -14.48 14.97 2.48
N ARG A 113 -15.42 15.46 3.30
CA ARG A 113 -15.96 16.82 3.22
C ARG A 113 -15.07 17.86 3.91
N VAL A 114 -14.04 17.42 4.62
CA VAL A 114 -13.14 18.28 5.38
C VAL A 114 -11.90 18.55 4.56
N GLY A 115 -11.55 19.80 4.37
CA GLY A 115 -10.30 20.20 3.71
C GLY A 115 -9.10 19.57 4.44
N GLY A 116 -8.15 19.05 3.69
CA GLY A 116 -6.98 18.33 4.21
C GLY A 116 -7.22 16.87 4.59
N SER A 117 -8.47 16.41 4.68
CA SER A 117 -8.75 14.98 4.91
C SER A 117 -8.83 14.25 3.58
N SER A 118 -7.77 13.51 3.26
CA SER A 118 -7.63 12.84 1.96
C SER A 118 -6.76 11.60 2.05
N VAL A 119 -6.69 10.88 0.94
CA VAL A 119 -5.80 9.74 0.76
C VAL A 119 -5.07 9.88 -0.57
N SER A 120 -3.79 9.54 -0.59
CA SER A 120 -3.04 9.30 -1.81
C SER A 120 -2.62 7.83 -1.90
N PHE A 121 -2.60 7.29 -3.11
CA PHE A 121 -2.34 5.88 -3.39
C PHE A 121 -0.93 5.68 -3.93
N CYS A 122 -0.23 4.70 -3.38
CA CYS A 122 1.06 4.23 -3.86
C CYS A 122 0.94 3.58 -5.26
N PRO A 123 1.81 3.90 -6.22
CA PRO A 123 1.76 3.35 -7.58
C PRO A 123 2.36 1.94 -7.66
N LEU A 124 1.69 0.94 -7.07
CA LEU A 124 2.21 -0.43 -6.92
C LEU A 124 2.68 -1.09 -8.22
N GLN A 125 2.02 -0.77 -9.34
CA GLN A 125 2.35 -1.31 -10.67
C GLN A 125 3.68 -0.76 -11.23
N GLY A 126 4.16 0.35 -10.70
CA GLY A 126 5.39 1.00 -11.15
C GLY A 126 6.58 0.81 -10.20
N LEU A 127 6.40 0.05 -9.11
CA LEU A 127 7.46 -0.18 -8.13
C LEU A 127 8.17 -1.52 -8.36
N PHE A 128 9.45 -1.54 -8.00
CA PHE A 128 10.29 -2.73 -8.02
C PHE A 128 10.68 -3.15 -6.60
N GLY A 129 11.03 -4.43 -6.40
CA GLY A 129 11.38 -4.95 -5.09
C GLY A 129 10.21 -4.87 -4.10
N ILE A 130 10.52 -4.65 -2.83
CA ILE A 130 9.55 -4.61 -1.74
C ILE A 130 9.54 -3.28 -0.98
N ILE A 131 10.56 -2.45 -1.12
CA ILE A 131 10.66 -1.16 -0.43
C ILE A 131 9.98 -0.07 -1.26
N THR A 132 9.07 0.64 -0.63
CA THR A 132 8.42 1.81 -1.20
C THR A 132 9.30 3.05 -0.95
N PRO A 133 9.72 3.78 -1.98
CA PRO A 133 10.41 5.06 -1.78
C PRO A 133 9.58 5.98 -0.88
N SER A 134 10.22 6.71 0.06
CA SER A 134 9.50 7.56 1.03
C SER A 134 8.56 8.55 0.34
N GLY A 135 8.97 9.12 -0.80
CA GLY A 135 8.15 10.05 -1.59
C GLY A 135 6.96 9.42 -2.33
N LEU A 136 6.89 8.08 -2.41
CA LEU A 136 5.78 7.34 -3.04
C LEU A 136 4.95 6.55 -2.02
N HIS A 137 5.32 6.62 -0.74
CA HIS A 137 4.57 6.02 0.34
C HIS A 137 3.15 6.60 0.39
N PHE A 138 2.11 5.76 0.51
CA PHE A 138 0.74 6.25 0.55
C PHE A 138 0.51 7.18 1.74
N GLU A 139 -0.42 8.10 1.58
CA GLU A 139 -0.87 8.98 2.64
C GLU A 139 -2.34 8.73 2.98
N ARG A 140 -2.66 8.86 4.25
CA ARG A 140 -4.04 8.97 4.74
C ARG A 140 -4.07 9.96 5.89
N HIS A 141 -4.78 11.06 5.69
CA HIS A 141 -4.92 12.13 6.67
C HIS A 141 -6.39 12.33 7.04
N HIS A 142 -6.65 12.63 8.30
CA HIS A 142 -7.96 13.05 8.78
C HIS A 142 -8.11 14.56 8.77
N GLN A 143 -7.00 15.32 8.94
CA GLN A 143 -6.97 16.78 8.92
C GLN A 143 -5.68 17.33 8.29
N GLY A 144 -5.19 16.71 7.20
CA GLY A 144 -3.96 17.09 6.52
C GLY A 144 -2.69 16.60 7.20
N TRP A 145 -1.56 17.04 6.69
CA TRP A 145 -0.25 16.76 7.24
C TRP A 145 0.36 18.04 7.85
N TRP A 146 1.27 17.85 8.81
CA TRP A 146 1.97 18.92 9.49
C TRP A 146 3.47 18.69 9.42
N ASP A 147 4.22 19.77 9.24
CA ASP A 147 5.67 19.80 9.43
C ASP A 147 5.94 20.37 10.81
N ILE A 148 6.19 19.49 11.77
CA ILE A 148 6.31 19.85 13.19
C ILE A 148 7.76 20.10 13.51
N ASP A 149 8.08 21.24 14.15
CA ASP A 149 9.42 21.52 14.67
C ASP A 149 9.81 20.48 15.72
N PRO A 150 10.84 19.65 15.48
CA PRO A 150 11.23 18.57 16.39
C PRO A 150 11.74 19.11 17.74
N THR A 151 12.21 20.36 17.79
CA THR A 151 12.65 21.00 19.04
C THR A 151 11.50 21.31 19.98
N GLN A 152 10.29 21.47 19.42
CA GLN A 152 9.05 21.75 20.17
C GLN A 152 8.23 20.47 20.42
N HIS A 153 8.46 19.41 19.68
CA HIS A 153 7.72 18.15 19.83
C HIS A 153 8.09 17.42 21.13
N ARG A 154 7.08 16.88 21.80
CA ARG A 154 7.24 16.12 23.06
C ARG A 154 6.42 14.86 23.02
N LEU A 155 6.99 13.78 23.57
CA LEU A 155 6.29 12.52 23.85
C LEU A 155 6.10 12.37 25.35
N MET A 156 4.85 12.32 25.81
CA MET A 156 4.50 12.02 27.20
C MET A 156 4.23 10.52 27.37
N ILE A 157 4.83 9.92 28.38
CA ILE A 157 4.54 8.56 28.85
C ILE A 157 3.89 8.68 30.24
N ASN A 158 2.67 8.15 30.40
CA ASN A 158 1.90 8.20 31.66
C ASN A 158 1.06 6.92 31.88
N GLY A 159 0.19 6.95 32.90
CA GLY A 159 -0.65 5.80 33.29
C GLY A 159 0.06 4.85 34.23
N LEU A 160 -0.03 3.55 34.02
CA LEU A 160 0.54 2.51 34.89
C LEU A 160 2.06 2.39 34.73
N VAL A 161 2.77 3.46 35.04
CA VAL A 161 4.23 3.57 35.10
C VAL A 161 4.66 4.18 36.44
N LYS A 162 5.83 3.80 36.94
CA LYS A 162 6.38 4.37 38.19
C LYS A 162 6.76 5.84 38.04
N ARG A 163 7.24 6.24 36.87
CA ARG A 163 7.67 7.60 36.55
C ARG A 163 6.98 8.06 35.27
N GLN A 164 6.09 9.01 35.42
CA GLN A 164 5.59 9.73 34.25
C GLN A 164 6.71 10.61 33.69
N MET A 165 6.93 10.54 32.40
CA MET A 165 8.06 11.22 31.75
C MET A 165 7.63 11.88 30.46
N VAL A 166 8.35 12.95 30.13
CA VAL A 166 8.24 13.65 28.85
C VAL A 166 9.58 13.59 28.15
N PHE A 167 9.60 13.12 26.91
CA PHE A 167 10.80 12.96 26.10
C PHE A 167 10.79 13.95 24.94
N THR A 168 11.97 14.48 24.61
CA THR A 168 12.24 15.09 23.31
C THR A 168 12.58 13.99 22.29
N VAL A 169 12.48 14.31 21.00
CA VAL A 169 12.90 13.38 19.94
C VAL A 169 14.40 13.08 20.05
N ASP A 170 15.21 14.10 20.37
CA ASP A 170 16.66 13.96 20.54
C ASP A 170 17.03 13.01 21.70
N GLU A 171 16.29 13.03 22.81
CA GLU A 171 16.49 12.06 23.90
C GLU A 171 16.17 10.64 23.47
N LEU A 172 15.11 10.44 22.69
CA LEU A 172 14.78 9.12 22.13
C LEU A 172 15.87 8.65 21.15
N MET A 173 16.38 9.54 20.29
CA MET A 173 17.45 9.21 19.34
C MET A 173 18.78 8.82 20.00
N ARG A 174 18.98 9.16 21.26
CA ARG A 174 20.14 8.73 22.05
C ARG A 174 19.99 7.37 22.71
N MET A 175 18.78 6.78 22.66
CA MET A 175 18.56 5.41 23.12
C MET A 175 18.94 4.41 22.01
N GLU A 176 19.10 3.14 22.39
CA GLU A 176 19.38 2.07 21.43
C GLU A 176 18.25 1.95 20.41
N SER A 177 18.57 2.13 19.15
CA SER A 177 17.62 2.04 18.04
C SER A 177 17.78 0.75 17.24
N VAL A 178 16.72 0.37 16.56
CA VAL A 178 16.70 -0.75 15.61
C VAL A 178 16.05 -0.31 14.30
N SER A 179 16.45 -0.96 13.19
CA SER A 179 15.82 -0.79 11.88
C SER A 179 15.13 -2.08 11.48
N ARG A 180 13.89 -1.99 10.99
CA ARG A 180 13.08 -3.15 10.59
C ARG A 180 12.24 -2.84 9.38
N VAL A 181 12.14 -3.82 8.47
CA VAL A 181 11.33 -3.71 7.25
C VAL A 181 9.92 -4.23 7.52
N HIS A 182 8.93 -3.36 7.43
CA HIS A 182 7.53 -3.71 7.63
C HIS A 182 6.62 -3.07 6.59
N PHE A 183 5.55 -3.78 6.22
CA PHE A 183 4.47 -3.18 5.46
C PHE A 183 3.52 -2.41 6.39
N ILE A 184 2.90 -1.39 5.84
CA ILE A 184 1.75 -0.71 6.43
C ILE A 184 0.61 -0.70 5.42
N GLU A 185 -0.58 -1.11 5.86
CA GLU A 185 -1.80 -1.13 5.05
C GLU A 185 -2.93 -0.40 5.79
N CYS A 186 -3.62 0.49 5.09
CA CYS A 186 -4.84 1.12 5.63
C CYS A 186 -5.95 0.07 5.75
N GLY A 187 -6.71 0.08 6.85
CA GLY A 187 -7.83 -0.84 7.04
C GLY A 187 -8.91 -0.77 5.95
N ALA A 188 -9.01 0.36 5.24
CA ALA A 188 -9.91 0.55 4.11
C ALA A 188 -9.30 0.22 2.73
N ASN A 189 -8.07 -0.31 2.68
CA ASN A 189 -7.46 -0.71 1.42
C ASN A 189 -8.32 -1.80 0.75
N SER A 190 -8.61 -1.64 -0.55
CA SER A 190 -9.55 -2.46 -1.31
C SER A 190 -11.02 -2.40 -0.81
N GLY A 191 -11.34 -1.47 0.10
CA GLY A 191 -12.72 -1.34 0.63
C GLY A 191 -13.77 -1.00 -0.43
N MET A 192 -13.36 -0.38 -1.55
CA MET A 192 -14.26 -0.08 -2.66
C MET A 192 -14.71 -1.33 -3.43
N GLU A 193 -13.96 -2.42 -3.32
CA GLU A 193 -14.25 -3.69 -4.00
C GLU A 193 -15.32 -4.54 -3.28
N TRP A 194 -15.78 -4.14 -2.09
CA TRP A 194 -16.78 -4.90 -1.33
C TRP A 194 -18.12 -5.02 -2.03
N ALA A 195 -18.60 -3.96 -2.65
CA ALA A 195 -19.93 -3.93 -3.26
C ALA A 195 -19.88 -4.16 -4.77
N ASN A 196 -18.81 -3.71 -5.45
CA ASN A 196 -18.70 -3.78 -6.91
C ASN A 196 -17.27 -3.40 -7.33
N VAL A 197 -16.92 -3.73 -8.58
CA VAL A 197 -15.73 -3.18 -9.25
C VAL A 197 -15.87 -1.66 -9.35
N ALA A 198 -15.14 -0.94 -8.53
CA ALA A 198 -15.29 0.51 -8.39
C ALA A 198 -14.24 1.28 -9.18
N VAL A 199 -13.04 0.72 -9.32
CA VAL A 199 -11.88 1.40 -9.91
C VAL A 199 -11.04 0.42 -10.74
N PRO A 200 -10.41 0.89 -11.85
CA PRO A 200 -9.79 -0.01 -12.80
C PRO A 200 -8.39 -0.47 -12.41
N THR A 201 -7.59 0.35 -11.71
CA THR A 201 -6.15 0.11 -11.57
C THR A 201 -5.77 -0.42 -10.19
N VAL A 202 -4.69 -1.19 -10.12
CA VAL A 202 -4.15 -1.70 -8.86
C VAL A 202 -3.73 -0.57 -7.92
N GLN A 203 -3.32 0.58 -8.43
CA GLN A 203 -3.03 1.76 -7.63
C GLN A 203 -4.24 2.20 -6.80
N TYR A 204 -5.43 2.24 -7.40
CA TYR A 204 -6.65 2.65 -6.69
C TYR A 204 -7.29 1.53 -5.88
N THR A 205 -7.19 0.27 -6.32
CA THR A 205 -7.75 -0.85 -5.56
C THR A 205 -6.91 -1.19 -4.32
N HIS A 206 -5.58 -1.15 -4.43
CA HIS A 206 -4.65 -1.66 -3.42
C HIS A 206 -3.58 -0.66 -2.98
N GLY A 207 -3.57 0.56 -3.50
CA GLY A 207 -2.48 1.52 -3.29
C GLY A 207 -2.41 2.16 -1.91
N MET A 208 -3.33 1.87 -0.98
CA MET A 208 -3.14 2.22 0.43
C MET A 208 -2.28 1.17 1.16
N LEU A 209 -1.21 0.78 0.51
CA LEU A 209 -0.19 -0.18 0.94
C LEU A 209 1.19 0.37 0.62
N SER A 210 2.11 0.29 1.56
CA SER A 210 3.52 0.62 1.38
C SER A 210 4.38 -0.26 2.29
N CYS A 211 5.67 -0.35 2.00
CA CYS A 211 6.63 -1.07 2.84
C CYS A 211 7.91 -0.26 2.95
N SER A 212 8.41 -0.11 4.15
CA SER A 212 9.60 0.69 4.43
C SER A 212 10.46 0.05 5.50
N GLU A 213 11.74 0.37 5.50
CA GLU A 213 12.58 0.18 6.67
C GLU A 213 12.31 1.32 7.64
N PHE A 214 11.80 0.99 8.83
CA PHE A 214 11.57 1.97 9.91
C PHE A 214 12.67 1.87 10.95
N THR A 215 13.21 3.03 11.34
CA THR A 215 14.24 3.14 12.37
C THR A 215 13.68 3.87 13.59
N GLY A 216 13.89 3.30 14.77
CA GLY A 216 13.41 3.88 16.02
C GLY A 216 13.78 3.06 17.24
N VAL A 217 13.30 3.50 18.40
CA VAL A 217 13.49 2.82 19.67
C VAL A 217 12.36 1.84 19.92
N PRO A 218 12.62 0.58 20.32
CA PRO A 218 11.56 -0.33 20.75
C PRO A 218 10.78 0.29 21.92
N LEU A 219 9.46 0.42 21.77
CA LEU A 219 8.62 1.08 22.78
C LEU A 219 8.76 0.43 24.15
N ILE A 220 8.90 -0.90 24.22
CA ILE A 220 9.06 -1.59 25.50
C ILE A 220 10.26 -1.07 26.30
N LYS A 221 11.38 -0.70 25.65
CA LYS A 221 12.56 -0.16 26.30
C LYS A 221 12.30 1.18 26.96
N VAL A 222 11.48 2.02 26.31
CA VAL A 222 11.08 3.32 26.89
C VAL A 222 10.10 3.12 28.05
N LEU A 223 9.18 2.17 27.94
CA LEU A 223 8.25 1.84 29.03
C LEU A 223 8.99 1.22 30.22
N GLU A 224 9.94 0.32 30.01
CA GLU A 224 10.83 -0.22 31.06
C GLU A 224 11.60 0.91 31.77
N TYR A 225 12.14 1.85 30.98
CA TYR A 225 12.82 3.02 31.55
C TYR A 225 11.90 3.88 32.43
N CYS A 226 10.60 4.00 32.07
CA CYS A 226 9.58 4.66 32.88
C CYS A 226 9.11 3.81 34.08
N GLY A 227 9.51 2.53 34.14
CA GLY A 227 9.09 1.59 35.18
C GLY A 227 7.65 1.12 35.00
N VAL A 228 7.30 0.65 33.82
CA VAL A 228 5.97 0.11 33.51
C VAL A 228 5.59 -1.07 34.42
N ASP A 229 4.35 -1.10 34.87
CA ASP A 229 3.78 -2.23 35.59
C ASP A 229 3.14 -3.21 34.62
N LEU A 230 3.91 -4.15 34.11
CA LEU A 230 3.43 -5.20 33.17
C LEU A 230 2.45 -6.18 33.79
N THR A 231 2.34 -6.23 35.12
CA THR A 231 1.35 -7.09 35.79
C THR A 231 -0.07 -6.54 35.70
N LYS A 232 -0.21 -5.21 35.55
CA LYS A 232 -1.48 -4.49 35.43
C LYS A 232 -1.68 -3.86 34.05
N GLY A 233 -0.62 -3.32 33.47
CA GLY A 233 -0.66 -2.67 32.14
C GLY A 233 -0.92 -3.67 31.04
N ARG A 234 -2.14 -3.69 30.52
CA ARG A 234 -2.59 -4.60 29.47
C ARG A 234 -2.69 -3.95 28.11
N PHE A 235 -2.74 -2.63 28.08
CA PHE A 235 -2.93 -1.84 26.87
C PHE A 235 -2.13 -0.56 26.94
N ILE A 236 -1.82 0.00 25.80
CA ILE A 236 -1.41 1.38 25.66
C ILE A 236 -2.46 2.15 24.86
N LEU A 237 -2.67 3.42 25.18
CA LEU A 237 -3.31 4.40 24.32
C LEU A 237 -2.24 5.25 23.66
N ALA A 238 -2.19 5.26 22.35
CA ALA A 238 -1.34 6.16 21.56
C ALA A 238 -2.15 7.34 21.05
N GLU A 239 -1.61 8.57 21.12
CA GLU A 239 -2.28 9.80 20.68
C GLU A 239 -1.37 10.67 19.83
N GLY A 240 -1.90 11.18 18.69
CA GLY A 240 -1.24 12.10 17.78
C GLY A 240 -1.35 13.57 18.20
N ALA A 241 -0.41 14.40 17.76
CA ALA A 241 -0.34 15.84 18.04
C ALA A 241 -1.08 16.71 17.01
N ASP A 242 -1.52 16.12 15.90
CA ASP A 242 -2.27 16.83 14.85
C ASP A 242 -3.70 17.16 15.30
N GLY A 243 -4.38 18.01 14.53
CA GLY A 243 -5.74 18.45 14.86
C GLY A 243 -6.77 17.33 14.91
N SER A 244 -6.51 16.16 14.32
CA SER A 244 -7.37 14.98 14.45
C SER A 244 -7.22 14.30 15.82
N SER A 245 -6.11 14.50 16.50
CA SER A 245 -5.76 13.85 17.78
C SER A 245 -6.07 12.36 17.76
N MET A 246 -5.67 11.69 16.66
CA MET A 246 -5.94 10.27 16.47
C MET A 246 -5.52 9.47 17.69
N THR A 247 -6.43 8.70 18.26
CA THR A 247 -6.16 7.85 19.41
C THR A 247 -6.44 6.39 19.09
N ARG A 248 -5.51 5.52 19.48
CA ARG A 248 -5.63 4.06 19.26
C ARG A 248 -5.15 3.27 20.45
N THR A 249 -5.93 2.26 20.80
CA THR A 249 -5.55 1.25 21.78
C THR A 249 -4.67 0.19 21.10
N VAL A 250 -3.54 -0.15 21.72
CA VAL A 250 -2.69 -1.26 21.28
C VAL A 250 -2.51 -2.22 22.46
N PRO A 251 -2.73 -3.55 22.27
CA PRO A 251 -2.48 -4.54 23.30
C PRO A 251 -1.01 -4.57 23.73
N MET A 252 -0.76 -4.68 25.03
CA MET A 252 0.58 -4.69 25.61
C MET A 252 1.41 -5.89 25.11
N GLU A 253 0.79 -7.03 24.81
CA GLU A 253 1.46 -8.19 24.24
C GLU A 253 2.21 -7.89 22.94
N LEU A 254 1.68 -6.98 22.10
CA LEU A 254 2.38 -6.53 20.90
C LEU A 254 3.59 -5.64 21.24
N VAL A 255 3.50 -4.87 22.31
CA VAL A 255 4.61 -4.02 22.78
C VAL A 255 5.71 -4.87 23.40
N GLU A 256 5.34 -5.87 24.21
CA GLU A 256 6.28 -6.83 24.85
C GLU A 256 7.06 -7.66 23.84
N SER A 257 6.51 -7.90 22.64
CA SER A 257 7.26 -8.57 21.56
C SER A 257 8.54 -7.82 21.16
N GLY A 258 8.66 -6.54 21.52
CA GLY A 258 9.77 -5.67 21.14
C GLY A 258 9.72 -5.20 19.67
N GLU A 259 8.65 -5.50 18.94
CA GLU A 259 8.52 -5.11 17.52
C GLU A 259 7.92 -3.71 17.35
N VAL A 260 7.16 -3.23 18.35
CA VAL A 260 6.55 -1.89 18.30
C VAL A 260 7.63 -0.83 18.49
N LEU A 261 7.73 0.14 17.55
CA LEU A 261 8.77 1.14 17.54
C LEU A 261 8.20 2.56 17.74
N LEU A 262 8.93 3.37 18.46
CA LEU A 262 8.89 4.83 18.39
C LEU A 262 9.81 5.25 17.25
N ALA A 263 9.27 5.31 16.03
CA ALA A 263 10.07 5.54 14.83
C ALA A 263 10.23 7.02 14.53
N TYR A 264 11.45 7.41 14.17
CA TYR A 264 11.82 8.73 13.67
C TYR A 264 12.47 8.67 12.29
N GLY A 265 12.94 7.49 11.86
CA GLY A 265 13.55 7.24 10.56
C GLY A 265 12.74 6.33 9.65
N GLN A 266 12.85 6.53 8.33
CA GLN A 266 12.22 5.74 7.28
C GLN A 266 13.13 5.69 6.05
N ASN A 267 13.48 4.48 5.61
CA ASN A 267 14.32 4.25 4.42
C ASN A 267 15.65 5.03 4.45
N GLY A 268 16.33 5.10 5.61
CA GLY A 268 17.63 5.74 5.77
C GLY A 268 17.59 7.26 5.87
N GLU A 269 16.43 7.90 5.87
CA GLU A 269 16.22 9.33 6.12
C GLU A 269 15.31 9.54 7.34
N MET A 270 15.15 10.77 7.81
CA MET A 270 14.09 11.06 8.78
C MET A 270 12.73 10.85 8.15
N LEU A 271 11.71 10.58 8.98
CA LEU A 271 10.32 10.53 8.51
C LEU A 271 9.98 11.78 7.72
N ARG A 272 9.22 11.64 6.64
CA ARG A 272 8.66 12.81 5.96
C ARG A 272 7.44 13.35 6.71
N PRO A 273 7.12 14.65 6.58
CA PRO A 273 5.99 15.28 7.27
C PRO A 273 4.69 14.49 7.10
N GLU A 274 4.35 14.11 5.86
CA GLU A 274 3.15 13.33 5.54
C GLU A 274 3.16 11.91 6.14
N ASN A 275 4.35 11.39 6.46
CA ASN A 275 4.52 10.06 7.07
C ASN A 275 4.61 10.11 8.60
N GLY A 276 4.52 11.31 9.21
CA GLY A 276 4.40 11.49 10.65
C GLY A 276 5.65 12.05 11.34
N TYR A 277 6.49 12.82 10.65
CA TYR A 277 7.60 13.55 11.26
C TYR A 277 7.11 14.42 12.43
N PRO A 278 7.86 14.51 13.56
CA PRO A 278 9.17 13.92 13.80
C PRO A 278 9.13 12.53 14.46
N LEU A 279 7.96 12.04 14.89
CA LEU A 279 7.82 10.79 15.63
C LEU A 279 6.50 10.09 15.29
N ARG A 280 6.55 8.80 15.00
CA ARG A 280 5.36 7.98 14.83
C ARG A 280 5.47 6.65 15.58
N LEU A 281 4.30 6.07 15.89
CA LEU A 281 4.22 4.68 16.34
C LEU A 281 4.23 3.75 15.13
N VAL A 282 5.02 2.68 15.21
CA VAL A 282 5.05 1.56 14.26
C VAL A 282 4.57 0.31 14.99
N VAL A 283 3.48 -0.31 14.49
CA VAL A 283 2.87 -1.51 15.08
C VAL A 283 2.79 -2.59 14.01
N PRO A 284 3.85 -3.40 13.82
CA PRO A 284 3.96 -4.33 12.71
C PRO A 284 2.81 -5.34 12.64
N GLY A 285 2.28 -5.55 11.44
CA GLY A 285 1.21 -6.51 11.16
C GLY A 285 -0.20 -6.04 11.51
N VAL A 286 -0.34 -4.88 12.15
CA VAL A 286 -1.62 -4.27 12.50
C VAL A 286 -1.99 -3.20 11.48
N GLN A 287 -3.29 -2.98 11.28
CA GLN A 287 -3.78 -1.98 10.32
C GLN A 287 -3.19 -0.58 10.57
N GLY A 288 -2.94 0.15 9.47
CA GLY A 288 -2.19 1.42 9.47
C GLY A 288 -2.76 2.53 10.37
N VAL A 289 -4.04 2.49 10.71
CA VAL A 289 -4.64 3.46 11.64
C VAL A 289 -4.04 3.36 13.05
N SER A 290 -3.52 2.20 13.45
CA SER A 290 -2.85 2.02 14.75
C SER A 290 -1.41 2.54 14.75
N TRP A 291 -0.86 2.88 13.59
CA TRP A 291 0.48 3.46 13.45
C TRP A 291 0.40 4.98 13.57
N VAL A 292 0.06 5.46 14.78
CA VAL A 292 -0.24 6.88 15.05
C VAL A 292 0.92 7.78 14.64
N LYS A 293 0.62 8.78 13.79
CA LYS A 293 1.55 9.81 13.33
C LYS A 293 1.62 10.97 14.33
N TYR A 294 2.74 11.71 14.31
CA TYR A 294 2.94 12.86 15.21
C TYR A 294 2.73 12.49 16.68
N LEU A 295 3.26 11.35 17.08
CA LEU A 295 2.98 10.72 18.37
C LEU A 295 3.40 11.63 19.52
N ARG A 296 2.42 12.06 20.34
CA ARG A 296 2.66 12.97 21.47
C ARG A 296 2.42 12.36 22.85
N ARG A 297 1.63 11.28 22.95
CA ARG A 297 1.31 10.65 24.22
C ARG A 297 1.15 9.15 24.08
N ILE A 298 1.66 8.43 25.08
CA ILE A 298 1.34 7.02 25.34
C ILE A 298 0.92 6.91 26.80
N GLU A 299 -0.27 6.36 27.01
CA GLU A 299 -0.81 6.07 28.33
C GLU A 299 -0.95 4.57 28.51
N VAL A 300 -0.39 4.02 29.60
CA VAL A 300 -0.49 2.59 29.94
C VAL A 300 -1.72 2.37 30.80
N GLY A 301 -2.60 1.45 30.39
CA GLY A 301 -3.84 1.12 31.08
C GLY A 301 -4.06 -0.38 31.26
N ASP A 302 -5.04 -0.72 32.10
CA ASP A 302 -5.42 -2.10 32.44
C ASP A 302 -6.53 -2.68 31.56
N LYS A 303 -7.17 -1.85 30.73
CA LYS A 303 -8.30 -2.19 29.85
C LYS A 303 -8.25 -1.39 28.55
N PRO A 304 -8.96 -1.83 27.50
CA PRO A 304 -9.10 -1.05 26.27
C PRO A 304 -9.77 0.29 26.54
N TYR A 305 -9.34 1.34 25.84
CA TYR A 305 -9.84 2.71 26.06
C TYR A 305 -11.15 3.00 25.31
N GLY A 306 -11.50 2.22 24.29
CA GLY A 306 -12.72 2.41 23.53
C GLY A 306 -12.82 3.79 22.89
N THR A 307 -11.78 4.20 22.19
CA THR A 307 -11.71 5.54 21.59
C THR A 307 -12.77 5.75 20.51
N LYS A 308 -13.04 7.02 20.15
CA LYS A 308 -13.98 7.37 19.09
C LYS A 308 -13.70 6.60 17.78
N ASP A 309 -12.43 6.52 17.40
CA ASP A 309 -12.02 5.87 16.16
C ASP A 309 -12.02 4.32 16.23
N GLU A 310 -12.32 3.77 17.40
CA GLU A 310 -12.51 2.34 17.65
C GLU A 310 -13.96 1.94 17.85
N ALA A 311 -14.83 2.92 18.15
CA ALA A 311 -16.24 2.68 18.42
C ALA A 311 -17.16 3.08 17.26
N ILE A 312 -16.82 4.14 16.51
CA ILE A 312 -17.62 4.68 15.40
C ILE A 312 -17.05 4.32 14.04
N HIS A 313 -15.70 4.28 13.95
CA HIS A 313 -14.94 3.95 12.75
C HIS A 313 -14.23 2.61 12.95
N TYR A 314 -13.79 2.01 11.84
CA TYR A 314 -13.06 0.74 11.86
C TYR A 314 -13.81 -0.40 12.57
N VAL A 315 -15.13 -0.41 12.40
CA VAL A 315 -16.06 -1.43 12.92
C VAL A 315 -16.77 -2.06 11.73
N ASP A 316 -16.79 -3.38 11.67
CA ASP A 316 -17.53 -4.14 10.67
C ASP A 316 -18.89 -4.59 11.22
N LEU A 317 -19.95 -4.40 10.42
CA LEU A 317 -21.23 -5.03 10.66
C LEU A 317 -21.17 -6.47 10.13
N MET A 318 -21.39 -7.44 11.00
CA MET A 318 -21.38 -8.85 10.66
C MET A 318 -22.74 -9.32 10.11
N PRO A 319 -22.80 -10.44 9.36
CA PRO A 319 -24.08 -10.97 8.81
C PRO A 319 -25.16 -11.26 9.86
N ASP A 320 -24.75 -11.60 11.09
CA ASP A 320 -25.65 -11.85 12.23
C ASP A 320 -26.15 -10.56 12.92
N GLY A 321 -25.80 -9.39 12.40
CA GLY A 321 -26.15 -8.08 12.96
C GLY A 321 -25.26 -7.61 14.10
N THR A 322 -24.25 -8.39 14.52
CA THR A 322 -23.28 -7.94 15.50
C THR A 322 -22.26 -6.98 14.90
N HIS A 323 -21.61 -6.19 15.76
CA HIS A 323 -20.51 -5.31 15.37
C HIS A 323 -19.18 -5.93 15.80
N ARG A 324 -18.28 -6.12 14.84
CA ARG A 324 -16.92 -6.53 15.11
C ARG A 324 -16.01 -5.31 15.06
N GLN A 325 -15.39 -4.99 16.17
CA GLN A 325 -14.32 -4.00 16.19
C GLN A 325 -13.12 -4.54 15.45
N TYR A 326 -12.72 -3.84 14.39
CA TYR A 326 -11.55 -4.21 13.61
C TYR A 326 -10.30 -3.50 14.15
N THR A 327 -9.67 -4.10 15.14
CA THR A 327 -8.40 -3.58 15.72
C THR A 327 -7.22 -4.44 15.34
N SER A 328 -7.46 -5.47 14.57
CA SER A 328 -6.59 -6.63 14.60
C SER A 328 -5.58 -6.65 13.45
N ILE A 329 -4.80 -7.66 13.53
CA ILE A 329 -3.76 -8.07 12.60
C ILE A 329 -4.32 -8.19 11.18
N GLN A 330 -3.63 -7.63 10.20
CA GLN A 330 -3.95 -7.73 8.78
C GLN A 330 -3.78 -9.19 8.32
N GLU A 331 -4.84 -9.76 7.77
CA GLU A 331 -4.81 -11.14 7.26
C GLU A 331 -4.04 -11.24 5.95
N CYS A 332 -3.61 -12.47 5.63
CA CYS A 332 -2.84 -12.78 4.44
C CYS A 332 -3.55 -12.28 3.16
N LYS A 333 -2.81 -11.58 2.30
CA LYS A 333 -3.31 -10.95 1.09
C LYS A 333 -2.24 -10.93 0.01
N SER A 334 -2.66 -10.98 -1.25
CA SER A 334 -1.80 -10.77 -2.42
C SER A 334 -2.56 -10.05 -3.53
N VAL A 335 -1.79 -9.41 -4.40
CA VAL A 335 -2.33 -8.80 -5.63
C VAL A 335 -1.28 -8.87 -6.74
N ILE A 336 -1.72 -9.21 -7.96
CA ILE A 336 -0.90 -9.06 -9.15
C ILE A 336 -0.80 -7.58 -9.49
N THR A 337 0.43 -7.06 -9.60
CA THR A 337 0.68 -5.66 -9.95
C THR A 337 0.96 -5.47 -11.43
N THR A 338 1.39 -6.53 -12.12
CA THR A 338 1.65 -6.54 -13.57
C THR A 338 1.53 -7.96 -14.13
N PRO A 339 0.70 -8.19 -15.18
CA PRO A 339 -0.28 -7.28 -15.75
C PRO A 339 -1.44 -7.03 -14.78
N SER A 340 -1.92 -5.77 -14.70
CA SER A 340 -3.04 -5.39 -13.82
C SER A 340 -3.94 -4.36 -14.51
N GLY A 341 -5.06 -4.03 -13.89
CA GLY A 341 -6.09 -3.19 -14.49
C GLY A 341 -5.58 -1.87 -15.06
N GLY A 342 -6.06 -1.52 -16.24
CA GLY A 342 -5.66 -0.34 -17.01
C GLY A 342 -4.39 -0.51 -17.84
N GLN A 343 -3.65 -1.61 -17.71
CA GLN A 343 -2.54 -1.95 -18.60
C GLN A 343 -3.07 -2.66 -19.87
N GLN A 344 -2.23 -2.77 -20.89
CA GLN A 344 -2.53 -3.49 -22.12
C GLN A 344 -1.33 -4.31 -22.57
N LEU A 345 -1.52 -5.58 -22.84
CA LEU A 345 -0.58 -6.45 -23.50
C LEU A 345 -0.60 -6.16 -25.00
N LEU A 346 0.53 -5.86 -25.61
CA LEU A 346 0.59 -5.42 -27.01
C LEU A 346 0.77 -6.56 -28.02
N GLY A 347 0.55 -7.79 -27.62
CA GLY A 347 0.57 -8.96 -28.50
C GLY A 347 0.96 -10.25 -27.80
N PRO A 348 0.90 -11.38 -28.51
CA PRO A 348 1.35 -12.66 -27.98
C PRO A 348 2.82 -12.62 -27.59
N GLY A 349 3.18 -13.35 -26.54
CA GLY A 349 4.56 -13.43 -26.13
C GLY A 349 4.73 -13.84 -24.67
N PHE A 350 5.97 -13.77 -24.23
CA PHE A 350 6.33 -14.01 -22.85
C PHE A 350 6.07 -12.79 -21.99
N TYR A 351 5.36 -13.00 -20.89
CA TYR A 351 5.10 -12.02 -19.83
C TYR A 351 5.52 -12.59 -18.49
N ASN A 352 6.06 -11.74 -17.63
CA ASN A 352 6.27 -12.10 -16.24
C ASN A 352 5.10 -11.55 -15.40
N ILE A 353 4.24 -12.45 -14.93
CA ILE A 353 3.22 -12.05 -13.94
C ILE A 353 3.94 -11.79 -12.63
N THR A 354 3.87 -10.56 -12.13
CA THR A 354 4.48 -10.18 -10.86
C THR A 354 3.48 -9.48 -9.95
N GLY A 355 3.68 -9.63 -8.66
CA GLY A 355 2.82 -9.02 -7.67
C GLY A 355 3.45 -8.97 -6.29
N LEU A 356 2.65 -8.55 -5.32
CA LEU A 356 3.01 -8.39 -3.93
C LEU A 356 2.10 -9.25 -3.06
N ALA A 357 2.66 -9.82 -2.00
CA ALA A 357 1.94 -10.56 -0.97
C ALA A 357 2.41 -10.14 0.41
N TRP A 358 1.52 -10.16 1.40
CA TRP A 358 1.81 -9.76 2.78
C TRP A 358 0.88 -10.43 3.77
N SER A 359 1.32 -10.53 5.03
CA SER A 359 0.49 -10.94 6.16
C SER A 359 0.99 -10.29 7.44
N GLY A 360 0.07 -9.81 8.27
CA GLY A 360 0.37 -9.33 9.61
C GLY A 360 0.64 -10.43 10.62
N ARG A 361 0.38 -11.69 10.25
CA ARG A 361 0.57 -12.87 11.13
C ARG A 361 1.95 -13.51 11.01
N GLY A 362 2.71 -13.13 9.96
CA GLY A 362 4.02 -13.73 9.76
C GLY A 362 4.54 -13.57 8.32
N LYS A 363 5.40 -14.51 7.93
CA LYS A 363 5.99 -14.55 6.59
C LYS A 363 5.03 -15.13 5.57
N ILE A 364 5.11 -14.67 4.34
CA ILE A 364 4.51 -15.37 3.19
C ILE A 364 5.34 -16.63 2.91
N THR A 365 4.67 -17.75 2.83
CA THR A 365 5.31 -19.06 2.56
C THR A 365 5.09 -19.52 1.13
N ALA A 366 3.96 -19.15 0.52
CA ALA A 366 3.66 -19.47 -0.86
C ALA A 366 2.73 -18.41 -1.48
N VAL A 367 2.81 -18.27 -2.80
CA VAL A 367 1.82 -17.58 -3.62
C VAL A 367 1.52 -18.45 -4.81
N ASP A 368 0.26 -18.80 -4.99
CA ASP A 368 -0.20 -19.47 -6.20
C ASP A 368 -0.84 -18.44 -7.15
N VAL A 369 -0.61 -18.61 -8.43
CA VAL A 369 -1.16 -17.77 -9.49
C VAL A 369 -1.97 -18.63 -10.44
N SER A 370 -3.16 -18.15 -10.79
CA SER A 370 -4.04 -18.72 -11.81
C SER A 370 -4.11 -17.76 -13.01
N THR A 371 -4.18 -18.32 -14.22
CA THR A 371 -4.42 -17.59 -15.47
C THR A 371 -5.75 -17.96 -16.12
N ASP A 372 -6.54 -18.81 -15.46
CA ASP A 372 -7.81 -19.39 -15.95
C ASP A 372 -8.99 -19.19 -14.98
N GLY A 373 -8.88 -18.19 -14.07
CA GLY A 373 -9.95 -17.85 -13.14
C GLY A 373 -10.08 -18.81 -11.96
N GLY A 374 -8.98 -19.37 -11.51
CA GLY A 374 -8.93 -20.23 -10.33
C GLY A 374 -9.24 -21.71 -10.61
N LYS A 375 -9.37 -22.11 -11.90
CA LYS A 375 -9.55 -23.51 -12.27
C LYS A 375 -8.27 -24.33 -12.06
N SER A 376 -7.14 -23.72 -12.36
CA SER A 376 -5.81 -24.28 -12.08
C SER A 376 -4.89 -23.24 -11.43
N TRP A 377 -3.94 -23.70 -10.64
CA TRP A 377 -3.02 -22.86 -9.90
C TRP A 377 -1.58 -23.34 -10.10
N LYS A 378 -0.67 -22.40 -10.25
CA LYS A 378 0.78 -22.66 -10.32
C LYS A 378 1.47 -21.86 -9.23
N THR A 379 2.36 -22.49 -8.48
CA THR A 379 3.13 -21.82 -7.44
C THR A 379 4.14 -20.87 -8.07
N ALA A 380 4.05 -19.60 -7.72
CA ALA A 380 4.93 -18.54 -8.15
C ALA A 380 6.25 -18.58 -7.37
N LYS A 381 7.30 -18.06 -7.96
CA LYS A 381 8.60 -17.88 -7.30
C LYS A 381 8.55 -16.65 -6.40
N LEU A 382 8.82 -16.82 -5.11
CA LEU A 382 9.03 -15.70 -4.20
C LEU A 382 10.42 -15.12 -4.40
N GLN A 383 10.51 -13.79 -4.42
CA GLN A 383 11.77 -13.06 -4.44
C GLN A 383 12.28 -12.89 -3.01
N GLY A 384 13.39 -13.54 -2.70
CA GLY A 384 14.02 -13.40 -1.38
C GLY A 384 14.84 -12.12 -1.19
N PRO A 385 15.13 -11.74 0.05
CA PRO A 385 14.71 -12.39 1.27
C PRO A 385 13.22 -12.14 1.60
N VAL A 386 12.56 -13.15 2.22
CA VAL A 386 11.19 -13.01 2.72
C VAL A 386 11.25 -12.61 4.20
N HIS A 387 10.80 -11.41 4.49
CA HIS A 387 10.76 -10.86 5.84
C HIS A 387 9.42 -11.11 6.53
N ASP A 388 9.43 -11.15 7.85
CA ASP A 388 8.23 -11.24 8.67
C ASP A 388 7.46 -9.91 8.62
N LYS A 389 6.12 -9.97 8.55
CA LYS A 389 5.24 -8.80 8.52
C LYS A 389 5.71 -7.71 7.53
N SER A 390 6.12 -8.16 6.33
CA SER A 390 6.66 -7.32 5.27
C SER A 390 6.05 -7.69 3.91
N LEU A 391 6.29 -6.88 2.90
CA LEU A 391 5.92 -7.26 1.54
C LEU A 391 6.85 -8.38 1.03
N THR A 392 6.28 -9.25 0.23
CA THR A 392 7.00 -10.28 -0.52
C THR A 392 6.62 -10.17 -1.97
N ARG A 393 7.60 -9.99 -2.84
CA ARG A 393 7.36 -9.99 -4.29
C ARG A 393 7.37 -11.42 -4.83
N PHE A 394 6.44 -11.70 -5.73
CA PHE A 394 6.37 -12.98 -6.44
C PHE A 394 6.40 -12.79 -7.95
N ASN A 395 6.80 -13.84 -8.66
CA ASN A 395 6.92 -13.87 -10.12
C ASN A 395 6.46 -15.22 -10.66
N LEU A 396 5.72 -15.20 -11.76
CA LEU A 396 5.36 -16.39 -12.53
C LEU A 396 5.55 -16.13 -14.01
N PRO A 397 6.43 -16.90 -14.71
CA PRO A 397 6.54 -16.89 -16.17
C PRO A 397 5.21 -17.29 -16.80
N TRP A 398 4.76 -16.52 -17.78
CA TRP A 398 3.53 -16.78 -18.51
C TRP A 398 3.70 -16.45 -19.98
N VAL A 399 3.31 -17.39 -20.83
CA VAL A 399 3.24 -17.15 -22.28
C VAL A 399 1.77 -16.95 -22.62
N TRP A 400 1.45 -15.75 -23.08
CA TRP A 400 0.12 -15.43 -23.60
C TRP A 400 0.11 -15.61 -25.12
N ASP A 401 -0.84 -16.37 -25.63
CA ASP A 401 -0.94 -16.68 -27.06
C ASP A 401 -1.72 -15.65 -27.87
N GLY A 402 -2.26 -14.62 -27.19
CA GLY A 402 -3.10 -13.59 -27.83
C GLY A 402 -4.48 -14.07 -28.22
N LYS A 403 -4.90 -15.27 -27.79
CA LYS A 403 -6.17 -15.86 -28.17
C LYS A 403 -7.10 -15.94 -26.96
N GLY A 404 -8.28 -15.35 -27.11
CA GLY A 404 -9.30 -15.41 -26.09
C GLY A 404 -9.01 -14.57 -24.85
N GLU A 405 -9.77 -14.82 -23.81
CA GLU A 405 -9.64 -14.14 -22.52
C GLU A 405 -8.77 -14.95 -21.55
N ALA A 406 -7.98 -14.25 -20.74
CA ALA A 406 -7.31 -14.84 -19.59
C ALA A 406 -7.80 -14.16 -18.30
N LEU A 407 -7.90 -14.92 -17.22
CA LEU A 407 -8.36 -14.40 -15.93
C LEU A 407 -7.29 -14.65 -14.89
N LEU A 408 -6.57 -13.58 -14.55
CA LEU A 408 -5.39 -13.61 -13.68
C LEU A 408 -5.81 -13.42 -12.24
N GLN A 409 -5.34 -14.29 -11.36
CA GLN A 409 -5.56 -14.25 -9.93
C GLN A 409 -4.30 -14.66 -9.17
N SER A 410 -4.10 -14.11 -7.97
CA SER A 410 -3.08 -14.59 -7.03
C SER A 410 -3.71 -14.94 -5.68
N ARG A 411 -3.15 -15.95 -5.02
CA ARG A 411 -3.58 -16.43 -3.71
C ARG A 411 -2.35 -16.67 -2.84
N ALA A 412 -2.26 -15.93 -1.73
CA ALA A 412 -1.15 -16.06 -0.80
C ALA A 412 -1.46 -17.04 0.35
N VAL A 413 -0.40 -17.65 0.88
CA VAL A 413 -0.39 -18.47 2.10
C VAL A 413 0.69 -17.91 3.02
N ASP A 414 0.37 -17.72 4.30
CA ASP A 414 1.34 -17.28 5.30
C ASP A 414 1.86 -18.43 6.18
N SER A 415 2.79 -18.11 7.07
CA SER A 415 3.45 -19.08 7.96
C SER A 415 2.53 -19.70 9.03
N THR A 416 1.31 -19.16 9.20
CA THR A 416 0.29 -19.78 10.07
C THR A 416 -0.57 -20.78 9.33
N GLY A 417 -0.37 -20.93 8.01
CA GLY A 417 -1.19 -21.77 7.15
C GLY A 417 -2.49 -21.10 6.68
N TYR A 418 -2.69 -19.81 7.00
CA TYR A 418 -3.84 -19.07 6.51
C TYR A 418 -3.72 -18.86 5.01
N VAL A 419 -4.80 -19.18 4.28
CA VAL A 419 -4.92 -19.02 2.83
C VAL A 419 -5.85 -17.87 2.53
N GLN A 420 -5.42 -16.98 1.65
CA GLN A 420 -6.23 -15.86 1.17
C GLN A 420 -7.56 -16.34 0.57
N PRO A 421 -8.72 -15.83 1.03
CA PRO A 421 -10.03 -16.32 0.61
C PRO A 421 -10.42 -15.82 -0.80
N SER A 422 -11.30 -16.58 -1.45
CA SER A 422 -12.04 -16.06 -2.62
C SER A 422 -12.98 -14.91 -2.19
N TYR A 423 -13.40 -14.10 -3.16
CA TYR A 423 -14.36 -13.02 -2.92
C TYR A 423 -15.68 -13.56 -2.33
N ARG A 424 -16.19 -14.67 -2.86
CA ARG A 424 -17.38 -15.35 -2.34
C ARG A 424 -17.22 -15.75 -0.88
N THR A 425 -16.12 -16.47 -0.56
CA THR A 425 -15.86 -16.93 0.80
C THR A 425 -15.73 -15.78 1.78
N LEU A 426 -15.12 -14.66 1.35
CA LEU A 426 -15.00 -13.48 2.21
C LEU A 426 -16.37 -12.85 2.47
N ARG A 427 -17.22 -12.73 1.45
CA ARG A 427 -18.57 -12.17 1.58
C ARG A 427 -19.51 -13.01 2.47
N GLU A 428 -19.35 -14.34 2.43
CA GLU A 428 -20.10 -15.23 3.33
C GLU A 428 -19.73 -15.05 4.81
N ARG A 429 -18.47 -14.63 5.07
CA ARG A 429 -17.96 -14.40 6.44
C ARG A 429 -18.17 -12.98 6.93
N ARG A 430 -18.31 -12.01 6.05
CA ARG A 430 -18.45 -10.58 6.34
C ARG A 430 -19.61 -10.01 5.52
N ASP A 431 -20.34 -9.07 6.11
CA ASP A 431 -21.42 -8.38 5.40
C ASP A 431 -20.86 -7.56 4.21
N ASP A 432 -21.61 -7.44 3.13
CA ASP A 432 -21.33 -6.60 1.97
C ASP A 432 -21.38 -5.09 2.26
N LYS A 433 -21.83 -4.73 3.46
CA LYS A 433 -21.79 -3.36 3.99
C LYS A 433 -20.46 -2.99 4.62
N SER A 434 -19.58 -3.94 4.85
CA SER A 434 -18.22 -3.68 5.32
C SER A 434 -17.48 -2.77 4.35
N ILE A 435 -16.67 -1.84 4.86
CA ILE A 435 -15.77 -0.99 4.08
C ILE A 435 -14.31 -1.22 4.45
N TYR A 436 -14.06 -2.04 5.45
CA TYR A 436 -12.74 -2.36 5.97
C TYR A 436 -12.35 -3.78 5.66
N HIS A 437 -11.05 -4.05 5.68
CA HIS A 437 -10.46 -5.37 5.65
C HIS A 437 -10.95 -6.28 4.52
N ASN A 438 -10.76 -5.85 3.31
CA ASN A 438 -10.95 -6.72 2.16
C ASN A 438 -9.63 -7.42 1.81
N ASN A 439 -9.53 -8.73 2.11
CA ASN A 439 -8.39 -9.56 1.73
C ASN A 439 -8.76 -10.62 0.67
N ALA A 440 -9.86 -10.41 -0.06
CA ALA A 440 -10.26 -11.32 -1.14
C ALA A 440 -9.23 -11.38 -2.27
N ILE A 441 -9.22 -12.51 -2.97
CA ILE A 441 -8.50 -12.67 -4.24
C ILE A 441 -8.98 -11.62 -5.22
N GLN A 442 -8.05 -10.79 -5.73
CA GLN A 442 -8.30 -9.83 -6.80
C GLN A 442 -8.20 -10.53 -8.16
N SER A 443 -9.09 -10.18 -9.06
CA SER A 443 -9.14 -10.76 -10.41
C SER A 443 -8.91 -9.70 -11.49
N TRP A 444 -8.02 -10.00 -12.43
CA TRP A 444 -7.75 -9.19 -13.61
C TRP A 444 -8.09 -9.98 -14.87
N ARG A 445 -9.03 -9.50 -15.66
CA ARG A 445 -9.36 -10.08 -16.95
C ARG A 445 -8.54 -9.43 -18.06
N VAL A 446 -7.76 -10.22 -18.76
CA VAL A 446 -7.12 -9.84 -20.03
C VAL A 446 -8.08 -10.24 -21.15
N ASP A 447 -8.53 -9.28 -21.93
CA ASP A 447 -9.40 -9.56 -23.08
C ASP A 447 -8.60 -9.90 -24.35
N ALA A 448 -9.31 -10.20 -25.44
CA ALA A 448 -8.68 -10.58 -26.71
C ALA A 448 -7.86 -9.45 -27.37
N ALA A 449 -8.09 -8.19 -26.99
CA ALA A 449 -7.30 -7.04 -27.42
C ALA A 449 -6.06 -6.80 -26.50
N GLY A 450 -5.89 -7.63 -25.47
CA GLY A 450 -4.85 -7.50 -24.47
C GLY A 450 -5.12 -6.44 -23.40
N GLU A 451 -6.31 -5.83 -23.38
CA GLU A 451 -6.66 -4.86 -22.33
C GLU A 451 -6.95 -5.59 -21.02
N VAL A 452 -6.45 -5.02 -19.92
CA VAL A 452 -6.59 -5.62 -18.59
C VAL A 452 -7.65 -4.86 -17.79
N HIS A 453 -8.66 -5.60 -17.34
CA HIS A 453 -9.82 -5.06 -16.64
C HIS A 453 -9.90 -5.58 -15.21
N ASN A 454 -10.33 -4.74 -14.30
CA ASN A 454 -10.74 -5.15 -12.96
C ASN A 454 -12.10 -5.86 -13.05
N VAL A 455 -12.20 -7.08 -12.51
CA VAL A 455 -13.42 -7.86 -12.52
C VAL A 455 -13.62 -8.60 -11.19
N HIS A 456 -14.88 -8.83 -10.81
CA HIS A 456 -15.20 -9.75 -9.74
C HIS A 456 -15.47 -11.14 -10.31
N VAL A 457 -14.85 -12.15 -9.70
CA VAL A 457 -15.13 -13.56 -9.95
C VAL A 457 -15.71 -14.13 -8.66
N GLY A 458 -16.96 -14.55 -8.74
CA GLY A 458 -17.73 -15.03 -7.61
C GLY A 458 -17.45 -16.49 -7.22
#